data_58f582d8b74415024d8421e3e75412c2
#
_entry.id   58f582d8b74415024d8421e3e75412c2
#
_cell.length_a   1.000
_cell.length_b   1.000
_cell.length_c   1.000
_cell.angle_alpha   90.00
_cell.angle_beta   90.00
_cell.angle_gamma   90.00
#
_symmetry.space_group_name_H-M   'P 1'
#
loop_
_entity.id
_entity.type
_entity.pdbx_description
1 polymer ?
#
loop_
_entity_poly.entity_id
_entity_poly.type
_entity_poly.pdbx_seq_one_letter_code
_entity_poly.pdbx_strand_id
1 'polypeptide(L)'
;ATAATLVPAMAGNGAAHVTMLQRSPTYYIASPKSNEIAETLRSVDTPAEWTHEIVRRLILKQAREARERRASAPEEMREWFIDQARRALPPGYDVDRHFTPRYPLGRQRICRIPDGDFFTAISEGKASVVTDTIQEFTEHGIRLSSGETLEADIVVTATGFHLSVMGDIPFFVDGQPVDWASTVTYHGIMFTGVPNLAYIFGYWRSSWTLRVDLISDLVGRLLEHMDERGATVVVPALRDGDADMPLRPWTDPDDFNPGYLLRSIHRVPRQGDRMPWRGTDVGYFDEREILPAADFGDGTLTFS
;
A
#
# COMPACT_ATOMS: atom_id res chain seq x y z
N ALA A 1 0.70 -7.79 -7.90
CA ALA A 1 0.64 -6.56 -8.73
C ALA A 1 1.59 -6.66 -9.91
N THR A 2 2.89 -6.94 -9.71
CA THR A 2 3.89 -6.98 -10.80
C THR A 2 3.49 -7.96 -11.93
N ALA A 3 3.07 -9.18 -11.61
CA ALA A 3 2.61 -10.13 -12.63
C ALA A 3 1.46 -9.59 -13.49
N ALA A 4 0.51 -8.88 -12.86
CA ALA A 4 -0.66 -8.35 -13.56
C ALA A 4 -0.32 -7.28 -14.63
N THR A 5 0.81 -6.59 -14.49
CA THR A 5 1.31 -5.64 -15.50
C THR A 5 2.33 -6.26 -16.44
N LEU A 6 3.07 -7.26 -15.96
CA LEU A 6 4.08 -7.97 -16.76
C LEU A 6 3.44 -8.84 -17.83
N VAL A 7 2.37 -9.58 -17.49
CA VAL A 7 1.70 -10.51 -18.41
C VAL A 7 1.21 -9.83 -19.69
N PRO A 8 0.39 -8.74 -19.65
CA PRO A 8 -0.02 -8.09 -20.89
C PRO A 8 1.16 -7.44 -21.64
N ALA A 9 2.19 -6.96 -20.94
CA ALA A 9 3.38 -6.41 -21.58
C ALA A 9 4.14 -7.50 -22.36
N MET A 10 4.34 -8.67 -21.80
CA MET A 10 4.99 -9.80 -22.48
C MET A 10 4.15 -10.31 -23.66
N ALA A 11 2.84 -10.47 -23.45
CA ALA A 11 1.90 -10.89 -24.50
C ALA A 11 1.86 -9.90 -25.68
N GLY A 12 2.02 -8.61 -25.41
CA GLY A 12 2.07 -7.54 -26.43
C GLY A 12 3.44 -7.39 -27.12
N ASN A 13 4.51 -7.97 -26.57
CA ASN A 13 5.88 -7.83 -27.08
C ASN A 13 6.49 -9.13 -27.59
N GLY A 14 5.66 -10.04 -28.11
CA GLY A 14 6.11 -11.18 -28.92
C GLY A 14 6.18 -12.52 -28.19
N ALA A 15 5.76 -12.62 -26.94
CA ALA A 15 5.56 -13.94 -26.32
C ALA A 15 4.39 -14.65 -27.04
N ALA A 16 4.57 -15.90 -27.41
CA ALA A 16 3.52 -16.69 -28.07
C ALA A 16 2.32 -16.91 -27.12
N HIS A 17 2.60 -17.19 -25.87
CA HIS A 17 1.62 -17.29 -24.79
C HIS A 17 2.27 -16.99 -23.45
N VAL A 18 1.51 -16.41 -22.51
CA VAL A 18 1.98 -16.09 -21.15
C VAL A 18 1.06 -16.73 -20.12
N THR A 19 1.57 -17.66 -19.33
CA THR A 19 0.82 -18.24 -18.21
C THR A 19 1.18 -17.56 -16.90
N MET A 20 0.21 -16.92 -16.26
CA MET A 20 0.36 -16.41 -14.90
C MET A 20 0.05 -17.50 -13.88
N LEU A 21 1.08 -18.06 -13.25
CA LEU A 21 0.90 -18.95 -12.11
C LEU A 21 0.79 -18.10 -10.83
N GLN A 22 -0.32 -18.27 -10.12
CA GLN A 22 -0.56 -17.62 -8.82
C GLN A 22 -0.91 -18.65 -7.75
N ARG A 23 -0.43 -18.44 -6.53
CA ARG A 23 -0.77 -19.30 -5.38
C ARG A 23 -2.21 -19.14 -4.93
N SER A 24 -2.73 -17.91 -5.01
CA SER A 24 -4.08 -17.56 -4.60
C SER A 24 -4.54 -16.29 -5.33
N PRO A 25 -5.85 -16.15 -5.59
CA PRO A 25 -6.40 -14.95 -6.23
C PRO A 25 -6.20 -13.68 -5.40
N THR A 26 -6.20 -12.54 -6.09
CA THR A 26 -6.32 -11.21 -5.50
C THR A 26 -7.46 -10.45 -6.16
N TYR A 27 -7.88 -9.31 -5.58
CA TYR A 27 -8.85 -8.43 -6.22
C TYR A 27 -8.19 -7.62 -7.33
N TYR A 28 -8.86 -7.54 -8.46
CA TYR A 28 -8.45 -6.76 -9.63
C TYR A 28 -9.51 -5.72 -9.97
N ILE A 29 -9.06 -4.59 -10.53
CA ILE A 29 -9.95 -3.56 -11.08
C ILE A 29 -9.30 -2.95 -12.32
N ALA A 30 -10.03 -2.93 -13.43
CA ALA A 30 -9.66 -2.12 -14.58
C ALA A 30 -9.74 -0.64 -14.21
N SER A 31 -8.72 0.11 -14.54
CA SER A 31 -8.64 1.55 -14.28
C SER A 31 -8.11 2.26 -15.51
N PRO A 32 -8.77 3.34 -15.97
CA PRO A 32 -8.28 4.12 -17.10
C PRO A 32 -6.87 4.64 -16.85
N LYS A 33 -6.03 4.65 -17.90
CA LYS A 33 -4.69 5.26 -17.87
C LYS A 33 -4.76 6.78 -17.80
N SER A 34 -5.82 7.36 -18.36
CA SER A 34 -6.07 8.79 -18.36
C SER A 34 -7.29 9.15 -17.51
N ASN A 35 -7.39 10.42 -17.13
CA ASN A 35 -8.54 10.95 -16.42
C ASN A 35 -9.37 11.80 -17.39
N GLU A 36 -10.55 11.32 -17.80
CA GLU A 36 -11.43 11.96 -18.79
C GLU A 36 -11.80 13.39 -18.39
N ILE A 37 -11.99 13.66 -17.08
CA ILE A 37 -12.30 15.01 -16.60
C ILE A 37 -11.11 15.93 -16.78
N ALA A 38 -9.90 15.44 -16.49
CA ALA A 38 -8.67 16.21 -16.72
C ALA A 38 -8.48 16.52 -18.21
N GLU A 39 -8.76 15.55 -19.08
CA GLU A 39 -8.67 15.73 -20.53
C GLU A 39 -9.70 16.72 -21.05
N THR A 40 -10.95 16.61 -20.57
CA THR A 40 -12.01 17.56 -20.92
C THR A 40 -11.66 18.98 -20.49
N LEU A 41 -11.17 19.18 -19.26
CA LEU A 41 -10.76 20.50 -18.77
C LEU A 41 -9.60 21.08 -19.60
N ARG A 42 -8.64 20.25 -19.96
CA ARG A 42 -7.52 20.67 -20.84
C ARG A 42 -8.00 21.03 -22.25
N SER A 43 -8.98 20.32 -22.78
CA SER A 43 -9.52 20.59 -24.14
C SER A 43 -10.23 21.93 -24.27
N VAL A 44 -10.62 22.55 -23.16
CA VAL A 44 -11.20 23.90 -23.09
C VAL A 44 -10.24 24.92 -22.46
N ASP A 45 -8.95 24.67 -22.55
CA ASP A 45 -7.86 25.56 -22.10
C ASP A 45 -7.97 25.97 -20.61
N THR A 46 -8.53 25.11 -19.75
CA THR A 46 -8.54 25.37 -18.31
C THR A 46 -7.10 25.40 -17.77
N PRO A 47 -6.71 26.41 -16.96
CA PRO A 47 -5.38 26.47 -16.37
C PRO A 47 -4.99 25.20 -15.61
N ALA A 48 -3.72 24.80 -15.68
CA ALA A 48 -3.24 23.53 -15.13
C ALA A 48 -3.53 23.39 -13.62
N GLU A 49 -3.40 24.47 -12.86
CA GLU A 49 -3.69 24.53 -11.42
C GLU A 49 -5.16 24.26 -11.11
N TRP A 50 -6.09 24.84 -11.87
CA TRP A 50 -7.52 24.59 -11.73
C TRP A 50 -7.89 23.16 -12.14
N THR A 51 -7.32 22.68 -13.25
CA THR A 51 -7.50 21.29 -13.67
C THR A 51 -7.05 20.34 -12.56
N HIS A 52 -5.86 20.54 -12.00
CA HIS A 52 -5.34 19.74 -10.90
C HIS A 52 -6.26 19.78 -9.68
N GLU A 53 -6.68 20.97 -9.23
CA GLU A 53 -7.49 21.11 -8.03
C GLU A 53 -8.88 20.48 -8.18
N ILE A 54 -9.55 20.68 -9.32
CA ILE A 54 -10.86 20.09 -9.60
C ILE A 54 -10.76 18.56 -9.61
N VAL A 55 -9.79 18.01 -10.35
CA VAL A 55 -9.60 16.57 -10.46
C VAL A 55 -9.22 15.95 -9.11
N ARG A 56 -8.34 16.61 -8.35
CA ARG A 56 -7.95 16.17 -7.01
C ARG A 56 -9.16 16.10 -6.06
N ARG A 57 -10.01 17.11 -6.04
CA ARG A 57 -11.24 17.13 -5.21
C ARG A 57 -12.19 16.00 -5.60
N LEU A 58 -12.37 15.73 -6.89
CA LEU A 58 -13.22 14.65 -7.37
C LEU A 58 -12.66 13.27 -6.97
N ILE A 59 -11.37 13.05 -7.13
CA ILE A 59 -10.71 11.80 -6.70
C ILE A 59 -10.84 11.59 -5.19
N LEU A 60 -10.65 12.65 -4.39
CA LEU A 60 -10.80 12.57 -2.94
C LEU A 60 -12.25 12.29 -2.52
N LYS A 61 -13.23 12.91 -3.20
CA LYS A 61 -14.65 12.62 -2.99
C LYS A 61 -14.95 11.14 -3.28
N GLN A 62 -14.54 10.62 -4.43
CA GLN A 62 -14.71 9.22 -4.80
C GLN A 62 -14.02 8.26 -3.81
N ALA A 63 -12.84 8.61 -3.33
CA ALA A 63 -12.13 7.82 -2.33
C ALA A 63 -12.85 7.77 -0.99
N ARG A 64 -13.49 8.88 -0.58
CA ARG A 64 -14.33 8.94 0.63
C ARG A 64 -15.56 8.05 0.47
N GLU A 65 -16.31 8.22 -0.62
CA GLU A 65 -17.50 7.42 -0.92
C GLU A 65 -17.18 5.91 -0.97
N ALA A 66 -16.05 5.54 -1.57
CA ALA A 66 -15.59 4.15 -1.60
C ALA A 66 -15.22 3.62 -0.18
N ARG A 67 -14.63 4.46 0.69
CA ARG A 67 -14.35 4.11 2.10
C ARG A 67 -15.66 3.87 2.86
N GLU A 68 -16.61 4.77 2.74
CA GLU A 68 -17.93 4.69 3.39
C GLU A 68 -18.69 3.45 2.92
N ARG A 69 -18.72 3.20 1.62
CA ARG A 69 -19.36 2.04 1.02
C ARG A 69 -18.74 0.72 1.47
N ARG A 70 -17.41 0.66 1.58
CA ARG A 70 -16.71 -0.52 2.11
C ARG A 70 -17.07 -0.79 3.58
N ALA A 71 -17.31 0.26 4.37
CA ALA A 71 -17.70 0.13 5.76
C ALA A 71 -19.17 -0.28 5.94
N SER A 72 -20.08 0.28 5.13
CA SER A 72 -21.53 0.06 5.23
C SER A 72 -22.05 -1.18 4.50
N ALA A 73 -21.41 -1.55 3.38
CA ALA A 73 -21.81 -2.65 2.51
C ALA A 73 -20.62 -3.47 1.99
N PRO A 74 -19.83 -4.10 2.88
CA PRO A 74 -18.58 -4.77 2.53
C PRO A 74 -18.77 -5.93 1.54
N GLU A 75 -19.82 -6.74 1.69
CA GLU A 75 -20.07 -7.87 0.79
C GLU A 75 -20.57 -7.43 -0.59
N GLU A 76 -21.42 -6.40 -0.67
CA GLU A 76 -21.82 -5.85 -1.97
C GLU A 76 -20.61 -5.29 -2.72
N MET A 77 -19.72 -4.62 -2.01
CA MET A 77 -18.51 -4.08 -2.61
C MET A 77 -17.55 -5.19 -3.04
N ARG A 78 -17.44 -6.27 -2.25
CA ARG A 78 -16.68 -7.46 -2.60
C ARG A 78 -17.20 -8.09 -3.89
N GLU A 79 -18.50 -8.35 -3.97
CA GLU A 79 -19.13 -8.91 -5.18
C GLU A 79 -18.97 -7.99 -6.40
N TRP A 80 -19.08 -6.68 -6.20
CA TRP A 80 -18.83 -5.73 -7.28
C TRP A 80 -17.41 -5.88 -7.86
N PHE A 81 -16.37 -6.07 -7.05
CA PHE A 81 -15.00 -6.30 -7.53
C PHE A 81 -14.87 -7.62 -8.30
N ILE A 82 -15.51 -8.69 -7.83
CA ILE A 82 -15.51 -9.98 -8.52
C ILE A 82 -16.24 -9.88 -9.85
N ASP A 83 -17.35 -9.17 -9.89
CA ASP A 83 -18.13 -8.92 -11.11
C ASP A 83 -17.34 -8.12 -12.16
N GLN A 84 -16.45 -7.23 -11.78
CA GLN A 84 -15.57 -6.57 -12.76
C GLN A 84 -14.73 -7.58 -13.54
N ALA A 85 -14.14 -8.55 -12.86
CA ALA A 85 -13.39 -9.64 -13.51
C ALA A 85 -14.33 -10.51 -14.37
N ARG A 86 -15.53 -10.86 -13.87
CA ARG A 86 -16.50 -11.69 -14.60
C ARG A 86 -16.97 -11.05 -15.89
N ARG A 87 -17.17 -9.73 -15.89
CA ARG A 87 -17.60 -8.97 -17.10
C ARG A 87 -16.46 -8.76 -18.09
N ALA A 88 -15.22 -8.74 -17.63
CA ALA A 88 -14.05 -8.49 -18.47
C ALA A 88 -13.49 -9.77 -19.11
N LEU A 89 -13.92 -10.94 -18.66
CA LEU A 89 -13.43 -12.24 -19.11
C LEU A 89 -14.46 -12.96 -20.01
N PRO A 90 -14.02 -13.92 -20.85
CA PRO A 90 -14.94 -14.66 -21.70
C PRO A 90 -16.02 -15.42 -20.92
N PRO A 91 -17.21 -15.62 -21.49
CA PRO A 91 -18.24 -16.45 -20.89
C PRO A 91 -17.72 -17.85 -20.57
N GLY A 92 -18.01 -18.32 -19.35
CA GLY A 92 -17.55 -19.63 -18.87
C GLY A 92 -16.15 -19.66 -18.29
N TYR A 93 -15.44 -18.54 -18.23
CA TYR A 93 -14.14 -18.48 -17.53
C TYR A 93 -14.32 -18.75 -16.02
N ASP A 94 -13.43 -19.57 -15.43
CA ASP A 94 -13.52 -19.94 -14.00
C ASP A 94 -13.04 -18.79 -13.09
N VAL A 95 -13.90 -17.78 -12.96
CA VAL A 95 -13.67 -16.60 -12.12
C VAL A 95 -13.60 -16.98 -10.64
N ASP A 96 -14.37 -17.97 -10.22
CA ASP A 96 -14.40 -18.40 -8.83
C ASP A 96 -13.06 -18.99 -8.38
N ARG A 97 -12.40 -19.74 -9.24
CA ARG A 97 -11.06 -20.30 -8.99
C ARG A 97 -9.96 -19.25 -9.09
N HIS A 98 -10.00 -18.39 -10.11
CA HIS A 98 -8.85 -17.57 -10.49
C HIS A 98 -8.92 -16.10 -10.05
N PHE A 99 -10.12 -15.59 -9.76
CA PHE A 99 -10.35 -14.16 -9.47
C PHE A 99 -11.20 -13.90 -8.23
N THR A 100 -11.52 -14.93 -7.44
CA THR A 100 -12.29 -14.79 -6.19
C THR A 100 -11.39 -15.00 -4.98
N PRO A 101 -10.89 -13.92 -4.35
CA PRO A 101 -10.06 -14.01 -3.15
C PRO A 101 -10.82 -14.59 -1.95
N ARG A 102 -10.11 -15.37 -1.12
CA ARG A 102 -10.66 -15.95 0.12
C ARG A 102 -10.65 -14.98 1.30
N TYR A 103 -9.97 -13.82 1.16
CA TYR A 103 -9.88 -12.81 2.21
C TYR A 103 -10.85 -11.64 1.93
N PRO A 104 -11.34 -10.96 2.98
CA PRO A 104 -12.21 -9.80 2.85
C PRO A 104 -11.58 -8.67 2.05
N LEU A 105 -12.39 -7.91 1.32
CA LEU A 105 -11.94 -6.76 0.54
C LEU A 105 -11.23 -5.73 1.43
N GLY A 106 -10.05 -5.29 1.00
CA GLY A 106 -9.22 -4.31 1.69
C GLY A 106 -8.21 -4.87 2.68
N ARG A 107 -8.24 -6.18 2.98
CA ARG A 107 -7.20 -6.83 3.81
C ARG A 107 -5.84 -6.87 3.13
N GLN A 108 -5.82 -6.85 1.80
CA GLN A 108 -4.61 -6.77 0.99
C GLN A 108 -4.79 -5.73 -0.11
N ARG A 109 -3.73 -5.47 -0.86
CA ARG A 109 -3.78 -4.52 -1.98
C ARG A 109 -4.66 -5.03 -3.10
N ILE A 110 -5.44 -4.12 -3.68
CA ILE A 110 -6.18 -4.35 -4.93
C ILE A 110 -5.23 -4.09 -6.10
N CYS A 111 -5.18 -5.01 -7.06
CA CYS A 111 -4.41 -4.83 -8.28
C CYS A 111 -5.19 -3.97 -9.27
N ARG A 112 -4.64 -2.81 -9.64
CA ARG A 112 -5.18 -1.97 -10.70
C ARG A 112 -4.60 -2.42 -12.03
N ILE A 113 -5.48 -2.62 -13.01
CA ILE A 113 -5.15 -3.05 -14.36
C ILE A 113 -5.37 -1.86 -15.29
N PRO A 114 -4.30 -1.29 -15.87
CA PRO A 114 -4.43 -0.16 -16.78
C PRO A 114 -5.27 -0.54 -18.00
N ASP A 115 -6.39 0.17 -18.24
CA ASP A 115 -7.34 -0.06 -19.33
C ASP A 115 -7.84 -1.50 -19.46
N GLY A 116 -7.69 -2.33 -18.42
CA GLY A 116 -8.08 -3.73 -18.43
C GLY A 116 -7.19 -4.63 -19.30
N ASP A 117 -5.99 -4.21 -19.65
CA ASP A 117 -5.07 -4.89 -20.58
C ASP A 117 -4.77 -6.35 -20.21
N PHE A 118 -4.70 -6.68 -18.93
CA PHE A 118 -4.54 -8.04 -18.44
C PHE A 118 -5.74 -8.94 -18.82
N PHE A 119 -6.96 -8.44 -18.63
CA PHE A 119 -8.17 -9.16 -19.01
C PHE A 119 -8.29 -9.30 -20.53
N THR A 120 -7.88 -8.28 -21.27
CA THR A 120 -7.82 -8.30 -22.72
C THR A 120 -6.88 -9.39 -23.22
N ALA A 121 -5.67 -9.48 -22.66
CA ALA A 121 -4.70 -10.51 -23.02
C ALA A 121 -5.25 -11.94 -22.81
N ILE A 122 -6.01 -12.16 -21.72
CA ILE A 122 -6.68 -13.45 -21.46
C ILE A 122 -7.79 -13.69 -22.47
N SER A 123 -8.63 -12.69 -22.73
CA SER A 123 -9.77 -12.83 -23.67
C SER A 123 -9.33 -13.07 -25.11
N GLU A 124 -8.16 -12.55 -25.50
CA GLU A 124 -7.53 -12.80 -26.80
C GLU A 124 -6.80 -14.14 -26.88
N GLY A 125 -6.78 -14.91 -25.80
CA GLY A 125 -6.06 -16.20 -25.74
C GLY A 125 -4.53 -16.07 -25.68
N LYS A 126 -4.00 -14.86 -25.53
CA LYS A 126 -2.54 -14.59 -25.41
C LYS A 126 -2.01 -14.85 -24.02
N ALA A 127 -2.88 -14.90 -23.03
CA ALA A 127 -2.52 -15.19 -21.66
C ALA A 127 -3.52 -16.14 -20.98
N SER A 128 -3.05 -16.85 -19.95
CA SER A 128 -3.88 -17.69 -19.09
C SER A 128 -3.48 -17.53 -17.63
N VAL A 129 -4.39 -17.92 -16.72
CA VAL A 129 -4.13 -17.92 -15.28
C VAL A 129 -4.27 -19.33 -14.74
N VAL A 130 -3.27 -19.78 -14.00
CA VAL A 130 -3.30 -21.01 -13.23
C VAL A 130 -3.20 -20.68 -11.75
N THR A 131 -4.09 -21.25 -10.94
CA THR A 131 -4.10 -21.04 -9.49
C THR A 131 -3.71 -22.34 -8.81
N ASP A 132 -2.44 -22.42 -8.39
CA ASP A 132 -1.87 -23.58 -7.71
C ASP A 132 -0.55 -23.18 -7.02
N THR A 133 0.04 -24.13 -6.28
CA THR A 133 1.35 -23.97 -5.64
C THR A 133 2.43 -24.72 -6.42
N ILE A 134 3.64 -24.18 -6.41
CA ILE A 134 4.81 -24.79 -7.02
C ILE A 134 5.26 -25.96 -6.14
N GLN A 135 5.40 -27.13 -6.71
CA GLN A 135 6.04 -28.27 -6.09
C GLN A 135 7.54 -28.24 -6.34
N GLU A 136 7.94 -28.13 -7.63
CA GLU A 136 9.35 -28.04 -8.03
C GLU A 136 9.49 -27.39 -9.41
N PHE A 137 10.70 -26.90 -9.71
CA PHE A 137 11.09 -26.53 -11.07
C PHE A 137 11.67 -27.75 -11.77
N THR A 138 11.28 -27.98 -13.02
CA THR A 138 11.75 -29.06 -13.87
C THR A 138 12.62 -28.52 -15.01
N GLU A 139 13.23 -29.38 -15.80
CA GLU A 139 14.00 -28.98 -16.98
C GLU A 139 13.17 -28.23 -18.03
N HIS A 140 11.86 -28.53 -18.11
CA HIS A 140 10.96 -27.97 -19.12
C HIS A 140 9.87 -27.08 -18.56
N GLY A 141 9.90 -26.72 -17.26
CA GLY A 141 8.88 -25.86 -16.67
C GLY A 141 8.69 -26.01 -15.18
N ILE A 142 7.43 -26.05 -14.72
CA ILE A 142 7.08 -26.05 -13.31
C ILE A 142 6.07 -27.18 -13.03
N ARG A 143 6.41 -28.09 -12.09
CA ARG A 143 5.45 -29.04 -11.54
C ARG A 143 4.65 -28.41 -10.41
N LEU A 144 3.34 -28.55 -10.48
CA LEU A 144 2.38 -28.02 -9.51
C LEU A 144 2.02 -29.07 -8.46
N SER A 145 1.50 -28.61 -7.32
CA SER A 145 1.05 -29.49 -6.24
C SER A 145 -0.16 -30.37 -6.64
N SER A 146 -0.93 -29.96 -7.65
CA SER A 146 -1.98 -30.79 -8.26
C SER A 146 -1.45 -31.97 -9.04
N GLY A 147 -0.14 -31.99 -9.34
CA GLY A 147 0.51 -32.97 -10.23
C GLY A 147 0.59 -32.53 -11.70
N GLU A 148 -0.06 -31.42 -12.06
CA GLU A 148 0.06 -30.83 -13.40
C GLU A 148 1.46 -30.24 -13.60
N THR A 149 1.95 -30.26 -14.84
CA THR A 149 3.20 -29.61 -15.24
C THR A 149 2.89 -28.49 -16.22
N LEU A 150 3.33 -27.26 -15.89
CA LEU A 150 3.30 -26.14 -16.81
C LEU A 150 4.61 -26.10 -17.57
N GLU A 151 4.57 -26.37 -18.86
CA GLU A 151 5.71 -26.21 -19.75
C GLU A 151 6.00 -24.71 -19.98
N ALA A 152 7.27 -24.34 -19.99
CA ALA A 152 7.69 -22.97 -20.21
C ALA A 152 9.13 -22.90 -20.72
N ASP A 153 9.38 -22.11 -21.76
CA ASP A 153 10.72 -21.78 -22.23
C ASP A 153 11.42 -20.79 -21.30
N ILE A 154 10.64 -19.88 -20.69
CA ILE A 154 11.15 -18.83 -19.79
C ILE A 154 10.24 -18.76 -18.56
N VAL A 155 10.84 -18.79 -17.39
CA VAL A 155 10.15 -18.56 -16.12
C VAL A 155 10.57 -17.21 -15.53
N VAL A 156 9.59 -16.31 -15.34
CA VAL A 156 9.80 -14.99 -14.74
C VAL A 156 9.24 -14.97 -13.34
N THR A 157 10.08 -14.72 -12.34
CA THR A 157 9.64 -14.64 -10.95
C THR A 157 9.08 -13.27 -10.63
N ALA A 158 7.81 -13.22 -10.24
CA ALA A 158 7.10 -12.02 -9.77
C ALA A 158 6.44 -12.29 -8.40
N THR A 159 7.14 -13.00 -7.52
CA THR A 159 6.63 -13.60 -6.28
C THR A 159 6.54 -12.61 -5.10
N GLY A 160 6.86 -11.34 -5.34
CA GLY A 160 6.84 -10.28 -4.34
C GLY A 160 8.21 -10.05 -3.69
N PHE A 161 8.18 -9.38 -2.53
CA PHE A 161 9.39 -8.89 -1.86
C PHE A 161 9.41 -9.31 -0.38
N HIS A 162 10.58 -9.22 0.22
CA HIS A 162 10.74 -9.07 1.66
C HIS A 162 10.68 -7.57 1.99
N LEU A 163 10.04 -7.22 3.09
CA LEU A 163 10.03 -5.83 3.56
C LEU A 163 11.41 -5.51 4.13
N SER A 164 12.04 -4.51 3.57
CA SER A 164 13.28 -3.92 4.04
C SER A 164 12.93 -2.77 5.00
N VAL A 165 13.16 -2.97 6.29
CA VAL A 165 12.86 -1.96 7.30
C VAL A 165 13.87 -0.83 7.18
N MET A 166 13.40 0.41 6.98
CA MET A 166 14.25 1.59 6.73
C MET A 166 15.32 1.37 5.63
N GLY A 167 15.00 0.55 4.62
CA GLY A 167 15.93 0.24 3.54
C GLY A 167 17.09 -0.68 3.94
N ASP A 168 17.00 -1.37 5.09
CA ASP A 168 18.11 -2.13 5.74
C ASP A 168 19.35 -1.26 5.99
N ILE A 169 19.20 0.07 6.03
CA ILE A 169 20.27 1.01 6.41
C ILE A 169 20.53 0.84 7.92
N PRO A 170 21.79 0.63 8.33
CA PRO A 170 22.13 0.57 9.75
C PRO A 170 22.10 2.00 10.34
N PHE A 171 21.26 2.21 11.34
CA PHE A 171 21.20 3.45 12.11
C PHE A 171 21.87 3.27 13.47
N PHE A 172 22.60 4.29 13.91
CA PHE A 172 23.26 4.33 15.21
C PHE A 172 22.93 5.65 15.91
N VAL A 173 22.61 5.57 17.20
CA VAL A 173 22.45 6.71 18.09
C VAL A 173 23.47 6.55 19.21
N ASP A 174 24.38 7.52 19.39
CA ASP A 174 25.49 7.49 20.36
C ASP A 174 26.30 6.19 20.29
N GLY A 175 26.56 5.70 19.08
CA GLY A 175 27.33 4.48 18.83
C GLY A 175 26.59 3.17 19.07
N GLN A 176 25.31 3.22 19.49
CA GLN A 176 24.46 2.04 19.67
C GLN A 176 23.57 1.82 18.45
N PRO A 177 23.44 0.59 17.92
CA PRO A 177 22.55 0.31 16.82
C PRO A 177 21.09 0.50 17.24
N VAL A 178 20.29 1.09 16.34
CA VAL A 178 18.85 1.25 16.54
C VAL A 178 18.14 -0.07 16.28
N ASP A 179 17.47 -0.61 17.30
CA ASP A 179 16.51 -1.70 17.17
C ASP A 179 15.12 -1.13 16.85
N TRP A 180 14.74 -1.16 15.60
CA TRP A 180 13.45 -0.63 15.15
C TRP A 180 12.25 -1.32 15.82
N ALA A 181 12.35 -2.60 16.16
CA ALA A 181 11.27 -3.33 16.81
C ALA A 181 10.99 -2.88 18.25
N SER A 182 11.95 -2.21 18.88
CA SER A 182 11.81 -1.63 20.21
C SER A 182 11.28 -0.19 20.18
N THR A 183 11.27 0.47 19.04
CA THR A 183 10.80 1.86 18.91
C THR A 183 9.28 1.96 18.85
N VAL A 184 8.75 3.07 19.33
CA VAL A 184 7.34 3.44 19.21
C VAL A 184 7.23 4.62 18.25
N THR A 185 6.29 4.56 17.32
CA THR A 185 6.12 5.62 16.34
C THR A 185 5.42 6.85 16.94
N TYR A 186 5.88 8.03 16.56
CA TYR A 186 5.21 9.30 16.78
C TYR A 186 4.53 9.73 15.47
N HIS A 187 3.21 9.74 15.44
CA HIS A 187 2.39 9.99 14.24
C HIS A 187 2.73 9.11 13.02
N GLY A 188 3.43 7.99 13.17
CA GLY A 188 3.94 7.20 12.04
C GLY A 188 5.04 7.90 11.23
N ILE A 189 5.68 8.92 11.80
CA ILE A 189 6.65 9.81 11.12
C ILE A 189 7.99 9.78 11.83
N MET A 190 8.02 9.89 13.15
CA MET A 190 9.23 9.81 13.96
C MET A 190 9.17 8.60 14.90
N PHE A 191 10.27 8.32 15.62
CA PHE A 191 10.38 7.11 16.44
C PHE A 191 11.04 7.45 17.76
N THR A 192 10.56 6.84 18.86
CA THR A 192 11.12 7.06 20.20
C THR A 192 12.62 6.74 20.24
N GLY A 193 13.40 7.63 20.86
CA GLY A 193 14.84 7.47 21.00
C GLY A 193 15.67 7.69 19.75
N VAL A 194 15.05 8.05 18.60
CA VAL A 194 15.77 8.35 17.36
C VAL A 194 15.70 9.85 17.07
N PRO A 195 16.83 10.58 17.21
CA PRO A 195 16.84 12.02 17.03
C PRO A 195 16.74 12.44 15.57
N ASN A 196 16.08 13.55 15.30
CA ASN A 196 16.07 14.29 14.02
C ASN A 196 15.70 13.46 12.78
N LEU A 197 15.00 12.35 12.95
CA LEU A 197 14.57 11.50 11.83
C LEU A 197 13.08 11.67 11.58
N ALA A 198 12.72 12.17 10.41
CA ALA A 198 11.36 12.11 9.87
C ALA A 198 11.28 11.09 8.74
N TYR A 199 10.51 10.04 8.93
CA TYR A 199 10.33 8.96 7.95
C TYR A 199 9.08 9.19 7.11
N ILE A 200 9.26 9.40 5.83
CA ILE A 200 8.17 9.62 4.90
C ILE A 200 7.63 8.28 4.42
N PHE A 201 6.55 7.86 5.04
CA PHE A 201 5.80 6.66 4.67
C PHE A 201 4.36 7.05 4.31
N GLY A 202 3.82 6.46 3.24
CA GLY A 202 2.46 6.76 2.79
C GLY A 202 1.38 5.92 3.46
N TYR A 203 0.23 5.82 2.80
CA TYR A 203 -0.90 5.01 3.26
C TYR A 203 -0.89 3.62 2.62
N TRP A 204 -1.36 2.62 3.35
CA TRP A 204 -1.51 1.27 2.82
C TRP A 204 -2.55 1.17 1.69
N ARG A 205 -3.62 1.98 1.74
CA ARG A 205 -4.78 1.91 0.84
C ARG A 205 -5.03 3.15 0.00
N SER A 206 -4.21 4.19 0.15
CA SER A 206 -4.35 5.46 -0.56
C SER A 206 -3.04 5.87 -1.22
N SER A 207 -3.06 6.95 -2.00
CA SER A 207 -1.84 7.50 -2.58
C SER A 207 -0.88 7.97 -1.50
N TRP A 208 0.39 7.66 -1.69
CA TRP A 208 1.46 8.08 -0.79
C TRP A 208 1.66 9.60 -0.79
N THR A 209 1.47 10.24 -1.94
CA THR A 209 1.62 11.69 -2.09
C THR A 209 0.69 12.50 -1.20
N LEU A 210 -0.49 11.97 -0.89
CA LEU A 210 -1.42 12.63 0.04
C LEU A 210 -0.84 12.80 1.45
N ARG A 211 0.01 11.86 1.87
CA ARG A 211 0.63 11.92 3.21
C ARG A 211 1.91 12.73 3.21
N VAL A 212 2.63 12.75 2.09
CA VAL A 212 3.88 13.50 1.95
C VAL A 212 3.64 14.99 2.24
N ASP A 213 2.56 15.58 1.68
CA ASP A 213 2.21 16.99 1.94
C ASP A 213 2.00 17.23 3.44
N LEU A 214 1.19 16.38 4.10
CA LEU A 214 0.91 16.51 5.54
C LEU A 214 2.17 16.35 6.41
N ILE A 215 3.06 15.42 6.04
CA ILE A 215 4.34 15.23 6.74
C ILE A 215 5.24 16.45 6.54
N SER A 216 5.31 16.99 5.32
CA SER A 216 6.13 18.16 5.02
C SER A 216 5.69 19.39 5.83
N ASP A 217 4.38 19.62 5.92
CA ASP A 217 3.82 20.71 6.74
C ASP A 217 4.12 20.50 8.23
N LEU A 218 4.00 19.26 8.73
CA LEU A 218 4.32 18.95 10.13
C LEU A 218 5.81 19.20 10.42
N VAL A 219 6.69 18.72 9.54
CA VAL A 219 8.15 18.90 9.68
C VAL A 219 8.53 20.36 9.57
N GLY A 220 7.91 21.14 8.67
CA GLY A 220 8.12 22.59 8.58
C GLY A 220 7.81 23.30 9.90
N ARG A 221 6.63 23.06 10.45
CA ARG A 221 6.22 23.61 11.77
C ARG A 221 7.11 23.13 12.92
N LEU A 222 7.58 21.90 12.86
CA LEU A 222 8.51 21.37 13.88
C LEU A 222 9.85 22.08 13.82
N LEU A 223 10.38 22.35 12.64
CA LEU A 223 11.63 23.11 12.47
C LEU A 223 11.48 24.56 12.97
N GLU A 224 10.36 25.23 12.65
CA GLU A 224 10.06 26.57 13.20
C GLU A 224 10.02 26.54 14.72
N HIS A 225 9.35 25.55 15.31
CA HIS A 225 9.29 25.39 16.76
C HIS A 225 10.66 25.11 17.41
N MET A 226 11.54 24.38 16.73
CA MET A 226 12.92 24.16 17.16
C MET A 226 13.74 25.46 17.11
N ASP A 227 13.62 26.22 16.04
CA ASP A 227 14.30 27.51 15.88
C ASP A 227 13.90 28.51 16.96
N GLU A 228 12.60 28.63 17.28
CA GLU A 228 12.08 29.46 18.36
C GLU A 228 12.66 29.11 19.75
N ARG A 229 13.02 27.83 19.95
CA ARG A 229 13.61 27.34 21.21
C ARG A 229 15.14 27.32 21.20
N GLY A 230 15.76 27.62 20.06
CA GLY A 230 17.21 27.47 19.89
C GLY A 230 17.66 26.00 19.99
N ALA A 231 16.77 25.05 19.71
CA ALA A 231 17.04 23.62 19.77
C ALA A 231 17.55 23.11 18.42
N THR A 232 18.53 22.21 18.46
CA THR A 232 19.10 21.57 17.28
C THR A 232 18.78 20.07 17.21
N VAL A 233 18.23 19.53 18.30
CA VAL A 233 17.86 18.11 18.39
C VAL A 233 16.43 17.98 18.89
N VAL A 234 15.64 17.15 18.22
CA VAL A 234 14.32 16.73 18.67
C VAL A 234 14.23 15.20 18.69
N VAL A 235 13.72 14.64 19.79
CA VAL A 235 13.57 13.21 19.98
C VAL A 235 12.19 12.88 20.53
N PRO A 236 11.40 12.01 19.90
CA PRO A 236 10.19 11.49 20.52
C PRO A 236 10.48 10.64 21.74
N ALA A 237 9.75 10.91 22.83
CA ALA A 237 9.88 10.19 24.08
C ALA A 237 8.52 9.90 24.70
N LEU A 238 8.30 8.68 25.20
CA LEU A 238 7.08 8.35 25.94
C LEU A 238 7.03 9.18 27.24
N ARG A 239 5.88 9.78 27.52
CA ARG A 239 5.65 10.43 28.82
C ARG A 239 5.42 9.37 29.90
N ASP A 240 5.54 9.74 31.15
CA ASP A 240 5.23 8.85 32.28
C ASP A 240 3.83 8.22 32.16
N GLY A 241 2.84 8.99 31.69
CA GLY A 241 1.49 8.51 31.46
C GLY A 241 1.31 7.58 30.26
N ASP A 242 2.33 7.40 29.44
CA ASP A 242 2.33 6.51 28.27
C ASP A 242 3.18 5.23 28.51
N ALA A 243 3.85 5.11 29.68
CA ALA A 243 4.74 3.99 29.97
C ALA A 243 4.04 2.62 29.93
N ASP A 244 2.80 2.55 30.40
CA ASP A 244 1.98 1.32 30.42
C ASP A 244 1.02 1.22 29.20
N MET A 245 1.23 2.05 28.18
CA MET A 245 0.38 2.04 26.98
C MET A 245 0.51 0.71 26.24
N PRO A 246 -0.61 0.07 25.87
CA PRO A 246 -0.58 -1.16 25.08
C PRO A 246 0.09 -0.92 23.71
N LEU A 247 1.17 -1.65 23.45
CA LEU A 247 1.86 -1.57 22.17
C LEU A 247 1.33 -2.61 21.19
N ARG A 248 1.12 -2.18 19.95
CA ARG A 248 0.64 -2.99 18.83
C ARG A 248 1.70 -3.02 17.73
N PRO A 249 1.62 -4.00 16.81
CA PRO A 249 2.40 -3.92 15.58
C PRO A 249 2.13 -2.61 14.83
N TRP A 250 3.11 -2.13 14.08
CA TRP A 250 3.01 -0.89 13.28
C TRP A 250 1.84 -0.89 12.28
N THR A 251 1.44 -2.07 11.84
CA THR A 251 0.22 -2.28 11.06
C THR A 251 -0.61 -3.34 11.77
N ASP A 252 -1.90 -3.09 11.93
CA ASP A 252 -2.82 -4.06 12.48
C ASP A 252 -3.01 -5.23 11.50
N PRO A 253 -2.57 -6.47 11.85
CA PRO A 253 -2.72 -7.63 10.98
C PRO A 253 -4.20 -8.02 10.77
N ASP A 254 -5.09 -7.61 11.68
CA ASP A 254 -6.52 -7.85 11.55
C ASP A 254 -7.18 -6.86 10.60
N ASP A 255 -6.52 -5.75 10.26
CA ASP A 255 -7.00 -4.78 9.28
C ASP A 255 -6.28 -4.90 7.92
N PHE A 256 -4.94 -4.99 7.88
CA PHE A 256 -4.16 -5.08 6.65
C PHE A 256 -3.03 -6.09 6.76
N ASN A 257 -3.15 -7.22 6.04
CA ASN A 257 -2.32 -8.41 6.27
C ASN A 257 -1.68 -9.05 5.02
N PRO A 258 -1.10 -8.29 4.10
CA PRO A 258 -0.35 -8.91 3.01
C PRO A 258 0.86 -9.68 3.54
N GLY A 259 1.16 -10.83 2.94
CA GLY A 259 2.17 -11.76 3.45
C GLY A 259 3.57 -11.16 3.66
N TYR A 260 3.96 -10.14 2.87
CA TYR A 260 5.24 -9.47 3.04
C TYR A 260 5.32 -8.65 4.34
N LEU A 261 4.20 -8.07 4.80
CA LEU A 261 4.12 -7.40 6.11
C LEU A 261 4.17 -8.41 7.24
N LEU A 262 3.34 -9.47 7.18
CA LEU A 262 3.28 -10.48 8.23
C LEU A 262 4.65 -11.14 8.47
N ARG A 263 5.41 -11.40 7.41
CA ARG A 263 6.76 -11.98 7.54
C ARG A 263 7.76 -11.06 8.22
N SER A 264 7.55 -9.76 8.17
CA SER A 264 8.50 -8.75 8.69
C SER A 264 7.94 -7.95 9.88
N ILE A 265 6.74 -8.25 10.35
CA ILE A 265 6.04 -7.48 11.38
C ILE A 265 6.80 -7.40 12.72
N HIS A 266 7.63 -8.39 12.99
CA HIS A 266 8.47 -8.44 14.17
C HIS A 266 9.72 -7.54 14.09
N ARG A 267 10.02 -6.98 12.92
CA ARG A 267 11.20 -6.13 12.65
C ARG A 267 10.84 -4.65 12.55
N VAL A 268 9.55 -4.32 12.45
CA VAL A 268 9.09 -2.94 12.25
C VAL A 268 8.83 -2.25 13.60
N PRO A 269 8.83 -0.91 13.65
CA PRO A 269 8.42 -0.15 14.83
C PRO A 269 7.06 -0.58 15.37
N ARG A 270 6.78 -0.21 16.60
CA ARG A 270 5.49 -0.42 17.24
C ARG A 270 4.66 0.86 17.21
N GLN A 271 3.36 0.71 17.43
CA GLN A 271 2.46 1.83 17.69
C GLN A 271 1.69 1.60 18.99
N GLY A 272 1.26 2.70 19.59
CA GLY A 272 0.38 2.68 20.75
C GLY A 272 -1.10 2.55 20.35
N ASP A 273 -1.97 2.70 21.33
CA ASP A 273 -3.44 2.68 21.17
C ASP A 273 -4.05 4.07 21.01
N ARG A 274 -3.26 5.14 21.23
CA ARG A 274 -3.69 6.56 21.22
C ARG A 274 -2.71 7.46 20.48
N MET A 275 -3.18 8.65 20.09
CA MET A 275 -2.31 9.70 19.53
C MET A 275 -1.42 10.29 20.63
N PRO A 276 -0.20 10.72 20.27
CA PRO A 276 0.42 10.71 18.95
C PRO A 276 1.12 9.40 18.58
N TRP A 277 0.99 8.35 19.37
CA TRP A 277 1.71 7.08 19.23
C TRP A 277 1.10 6.10 18.22
N ARG A 278 0.09 6.54 17.48
CA ARG A 278 -0.48 5.81 16.34
C ARG A 278 0.15 6.28 15.03
N GLY A 279 0.00 5.48 13.99
CA GLY A 279 0.66 5.75 12.73
C GLY A 279 -0.13 5.33 11.50
N THR A 280 0.36 4.32 10.80
CA THR A 280 -0.06 3.97 9.43
C THR A 280 -1.49 3.44 9.27
N ASP A 281 -2.17 3.12 10.34
CA ASP A 281 -3.57 2.71 10.38
C ASP A 281 -4.55 3.90 10.37
N VAL A 282 -4.07 5.12 10.65
CA VAL A 282 -4.83 6.36 10.50
C VAL A 282 -4.92 6.70 9.01
N GLY A 283 -6.11 6.96 8.49
CA GLY A 283 -6.29 7.28 7.07
C GLY A 283 -6.20 8.77 6.78
N TYR A 284 -6.02 9.14 5.51
CA TYR A 284 -5.87 10.53 5.06
C TYR A 284 -6.95 11.49 5.60
N PHE A 285 -8.21 11.06 5.59
CA PHE A 285 -9.33 11.93 6.00
C PHE A 285 -9.34 12.27 7.49
N ASP A 286 -8.71 11.44 8.31
CA ASP A 286 -8.55 11.68 9.74
C ASP A 286 -7.22 12.40 10.00
N GLU A 287 -6.14 11.98 9.35
CA GLU A 287 -4.78 12.50 9.56
C GLU A 287 -4.62 13.96 9.12
N ARG A 288 -5.34 14.40 8.09
CA ARG A 288 -5.37 15.80 7.65
C ARG A 288 -5.96 16.78 8.67
N GLU A 289 -6.68 16.29 9.68
CA GLU A 289 -7.16 17.08 10.80
C GLU A 289 -6.22 16.93 12.02
N ILE A 290 -5.63 15.75 12.20
CA ILE A 290 -4.77 15.40 13.33
C ILE A 290 -3.39 16.07 13.23
N LEU A 291 -2.73 15.96 12.09
CA LEU A 291 -1.35 16.45 11.94
C LEU A 291 -1.23 17.97 12.04
N PRO A 292 -2.14 18.78 11.44
CA PRO A 292 -2.12 20.24 11.66
C PRO A 292 -2.37 20.66 13.12
N ALA A 293 -3.08 19.83 13.90
CA ALA A 293 -3.39 20.08 15.30
C ALA A 293 -2.33 19.52 16.28
N ALA A 294 -1.24 18.91 15.77
CA ALA A 294 -0.19 18.35 16.62
C ALA A 294 0.45 19.44 17.49
N ASP A 295 0.50 19.18 18.82
CA ASP A 295 1.14 20.02 19.81
C ASP A 295 2.55 19.50 20.12
N PHE A 296 3.56 20.32 19.85
CA PHE A 296 4.96 19.98 20.12
C PHE A 296 5.38 20.30 21.57
N GLY A 297 4.50 20.93 22.36
CA GLY A 297 4.76 21.28 23.75
C GLY A 297 4.16 20.32 24.79
N ASP A 298 3.51 19.25 24.35
CA ASP A 298 2.76 18.30 25.20
C ASP A 298 3.63 17.29 25.97
N GLY A 299 4.95 17.37 25.81
CA GLY A 299 5.94 16.49 26.48
C GLY A 299 6.21 15.17 25.74
N THR A 300 5.64 14.96 24.53
CA THR A 300 5.95 13.78 23.69
C THR A 300 7.21 13.96 22.85
N LEU A 301 7.72 15.18 22.76
CA LEU A 301 8.99 15.53 22.13
C LEU A 301 9.92 16.17 23.15
N THR A 302 11.18 15.77 23.17
CA THR A 302 12.25 16.42 23.91
C THR A 302 13.12 17.21 22.94
N PHE A 303 13.55 18.42 23.40
CA PHE A 303 14.32 19.36 22.59
C PHE A 303 15.62 19.71 23.31
N SER A 304 16.75 19.77 22.57
CA SER A 304 18.05 20.22 23.06
C SER A 304 18.89 20.91 22.01
#